data_c3631d1635aa8e5eaa36a91e1e52e629
#
_entry.id   c3631d1635aa8e5eaa36a91e1e52e629
#
_cell.length_a   1.000
_cell.length_b   1.000
_cell.length_c   1.000
_cell.angle_alpha   90.00
_cell.angle_beta   90.00
_cell.angle_gamma   90.00
#
_symmetry.space_group_name_H-M   'P 1'
#
loop_
_entity.id
_entity.type
_entity.pdbx_description
1 polymer ?
#
loop_
_entity_poly.entity_id
_entity_poly.type
_entity_poly.pdbx_seq_one_letter_code
_entity_poly.pdbx_strand_id
1 'polypeptide(L)'
;MEPFFCMGSQPSLIRATYYAGPLKEGMETAGDQGCSVVGGVRVLGEGYASASLELNDSQSSPNHVATLNASGPGAWGQIPRFTIDYGDLDGRKTEIFTGNGGTTPYTLLFDDLVEATTNYVKVNGVALAKVYTGDPDPGEAKINTLTGKLSFATGEWPTAADQVEIRYSYKSRKITIHDEVGLPTVYNNLMTLTQIQAHMLNSPIATFDPEVGATHLPNRTLDNGSVVAVTMTGGLDGADPTIDDWELAFNNLYEHLPDQIIPTSVFVTQNEVTVGQKDIVPLMDAFLRKMANGRGATGKMPCQGFVSLVDSGQSIDTAQEMADFAEGYNNLWMTLIGNGLSKTERNLAAARAGQEAALPLGASPATNSNSIKGIDDLLFPFTEVQREVFTYGQVEVLIKDTGIHPYVGISTDPDDNFKRTVDVRTIANVIIFIDQIVGKFLNERRTLTNLGRMQDSIYLLLDQLRNQSILDDFNIKVTPNTSDHNAVDISCMIQPVGHIERVFTWLGVGYYSDRVAA
;
A
#
# COMPACT_ATOMS: atom_id res chain seq x y z
N MET A 1 5.68 -10.37 3.58
CA MET A 1 4.99 -9.43 2.66
C MET A 1 4.35 -8.33 3.49
N GLU A 2 4.83 -7.11 3.39
CA GLU A 2 4.18 -5.98 4.06
C GLU A 2 3.18 -5.36 3.10
N PRO A 3 1.92 -5.12 3.50
CA PRO A 3 0.96 -4.42 2.67
C PRO A 3 1.36 -2.96 2.51
N PHE A 4 1.21 -2.45 1.32
CA PHE A 4 1.45 -1.06 1.00
C PHE A 4 0.11 -0.30 0.97
N PHE A 5 0.06 0.86 1.62
CA PHE A 5 -1.12 1.72 1.67
C PHE A 5 -0.86 3.07 1.02
N CYS A 6 -1.70 3.44 0.05
CA CYS A 6 -1.73 4.79 -0.51
C CYS A 6 -2.87 5.59 0.12
N MET A 7 -2.55 6.78 0.66
CA MET A 7 -3.56 7.70 1.16
C MET A 7 -4.13 8.55 0.02
N GLY A 8 -5.43 8.59 -0.06
CA GLY A 8 -6.18 9.44 -0.97
C GLY A 8 -6.38 8.88 -2.38
N SER A 9 -7.34 9.41 -3.07
CA SER A 9 -7.64 9.18 -4.48
C SER A 9 -6.60 9.82 -5.39
N GLN A 10 -5.33 9.43 -5.24
CA GLN A 10 -4.26 9.94 -6.10
C GLN A 10 -3.78 8.83 -7.05
N PRO A 11 -4.39 8.68 -8.23
CA PRO A 11 -3.93 7.72 -9.25
C PRO A 11 -2.45 7.87 -9.57
N SER A 12 -1.92 9.09 -9.49
CA SER A 12 -0.50 9.37 -9.69
C SER A 12 0.41 8.69 -8.65
N LEU A 13 -0.03 8.57 -7.39
CA LEU A 13 0.76 7.92 -6.36
C LEU A 13 0.76 6.40 -6.53
N ILE A 14 -0.39 5.82 -6.91
CA ILE A 14 -0.49 4.39 -7.23
C ILE A 14 0.40 4.07 -8.44
N ARG A 15 0.36 4.91 -9.48
CA ARG A 15 1.22 4.79 -10.66
C ARG A 15 2.70 4.90 -10.35
N ALA A 16 3.08 5.73 -9.41
CA ALA A 16 4.47 5.87 -8.99
C ALA A 16 4.98 4.68 -8.17
N THR A 17 4.08 3.92 -7.53
CA THR A 17 4.46 2.83 -6.61
C THR A 17 4.46 1.46 -7.30
N TYR A 18 3.55 1.25 -8.24
CA TYR A 18 3.42 -0.01 -8.96
C TYR A 18 3.55 0.22 -10.46
N TYR A 19 4.48 -0.47 -11.12
CA TYR A 19 4.80 -0.24 -12.52
C TYR A 19 3.82 -0.88 -13.48
N ALA A 20 3.31 -2.07 -13.19
CA ALA A 20 2.37 -2.79 -14.03
C ALA A 20 1.67 -3.93 -13.26
N GLY A 21 0.63 -4.49 -13.86
CA GLY A 21 -0.03 -5.72 -13.43
C GLY A 21 -1.38 -5.51 -12.75
N PRO A 22 -2.09 -6.61 -12.47
CA PRO A 22 -3.47 -6.59 -12.00
C PRO A 22 -3.68 -5.85 -10.67
N LEU A 23 -2.69 -5.90 -9.77
CA LEU A 23 -2.77 -5.18 -8.50
C LEU A 23 -2.80 -3.67 -8.72
N LYS A 24 -1.90 -3.14 -9.57
CA LYS A 24 -1.90 -1.71 -9.93
C LYS A 24 -3.21 -1.29 -10.56
N GLU A 25 -3.67 -2.02 -11.57
CA GLU A 25 -4.91 -1.74 -12.29
C GLU A 25 -6.12 -1.76 -11.35
N GLY A 26 -6.18 -2.74 -10.45
CA GLY A 26 -7.22 -2.83 -9.43
C GLY A 26 -7.20 -1.64 -8.46
N MET A 27 -6.02 -1.26 -7.97
CA MET A 27 -5.87 -0.10 -7.08
C MET A 27 -6.22 1.22 -7.79
N GLU A 28 -5.77 1.41 -9.04
CA GLU A 28 -6.13 2.58 -9.86
C GLU A 28 -7.63 2.63 -10.09
N THR A 29 -8.23 1.51 -10.46
CA THR A 29 -9.67 1.40 -10.74
C THR A 29 -10.50 1.70 -9.51
N ALA A 30 -10.11 1.22 -8.33
CA ALA A 30 -10.75 1.56 -7.06
C ALA A 30 -10.52 3.03 -6.69
N GLY A 31 -9.31 3.54 -6.85
CA GLY A 31 -8.95 4.93 -6.54
C GLY A 31 -9.66 5.96 -7.41
N ASP A 32 -9.89 5.67 -8.69
CA ASP A 32 -10.63 6.51 -9.63
C ASP A 32 -12.08 6.78 -9.17
N GLN A 33 -12.64 5.91 -8.32
CA GLN A 33 -13.96 6.10 -7.73
C GLN A 33 -13.99 7.20 -6.65
N GLY A 34 -12.84 7.52 -6.05
CA GLY A 34 -12.72 8.55 -5.01
C GLY A 34 -12.72 8.00 -3.59
N CYS A 35 -12.39 6.72 -3.39
CA CYS A 35 -12.17 6.18 -2.05
C CYS A 35 -10.99 6.86 -1.34
N SER A 36 -11.03 6.95 0.00
CA SER A 36 -10.06 7.74 0.77
C SER A 36 -8.70 7.06 0.93
N VAL A 37 -8.66 5.74 0.98
CA VAL A 37 -7.43 4.95 1.12
C VAL A 37 -7.53 3.70 0.26
N VAL A 38 -6.49 3.42 -0.49
CA VAL A 38 -6.33 2.17 -1.26
C VAL A 38 -5.02 1.54 -0.83
N GLY A 39 -5.07 0.28 -0.45
CA GLY A 39 -3.90 -0.52 -0.12
C GLY A 39 -3.80 -1.75 -1.02
N GLY A 40 -2.62 -2.34 -1.11
CA GLY A 40 -2.41 -3.56 -1.88
C GLY A 40 -1.41 -4.50 -1.21
N VAL A 41 -1.67 -5.79 -1.33
CA VAL A 41 -0.73 -6.86 -0.98
C VAL A 41 -0.48 -7.67 -2.23
N ARG A 42 0.78 -7.76 -2.62
CA ARG A 42 1.17 -8.59 -3.74
C ARG A 42 1.27 -10.04 -3.30
N VAL A 43 0.54 -10.92 -3.96
CA VAL A 43 0.68 -12.36 -3.79
C VAL A 43 1.87 -12.82 -4.63
N LEU A 44 2.76 -13.60 -4.05
CA LEU A 44 4.02 -14.02 -4.66
C LEU A 44 4.13 -15.54 -4.61
N GLY A 45 4.38 -16.14 -5.76
CA GLY A 45 4.72 -17.55 -5.86
C GLY A 45 6.20 -17.85 -5.58
N GLU A 46 6.59 -19.11 -5.58
CA GLU A 46 7.96 -19.54 -5.26
C GLU A 46 9.00 -18.96 -6.24
N GLY A 47 10.20 -18.69 -5.74
CA GLY A 47 11.34 -18.21 -6.56
C GLY A 47 11.33 -16.72 -6.87
N TYR A 48 10.49 -15.91 -6.23
CA TYR A 48 10.56 -14.45 -6.35
C TYR A 48 11.88 -13.89 -5.79
N ALA A 49 12.33 -12.77 -6.37
CA ALA A 49 13.51 -12.05 -5.90
C ALA A 49 13.36 -10.54 -6.10
N SER A 50 13.89 -9.77 -5.15
CA SER A 50 14.04 -8.33 -5.33
C SER A 50 15.24 -8.01 -6.20
N ALA A 51 15.11 -7.01 -7.06
CA ALA A 51 16.26 -6.49 -7.80
C ALA A 51 17.21 -5.76 -6.86
N SER A 52 18.49 -5.82 -7.14
CA SER A 52 19.52 -5.15 -6.36
C SER A 52 20.60 -4.50 -7.23
N LEU A 53 21.32 -3.54 -6.63
CA LEU A 53 22.49 -2.90 -7.23
C LEU A 53 23.56 -2.74 -6.14
N GLU A 54 24.68 -3.43 -6.33
CA GLU A 54 25.84 -3.27 -5.46
C GLU A 54 26.54 -1.93 -5.73
N LEU A 55 26.87 -1.22 -4.68
CA LEU A 55 27.55 0.06 -4.72
C LEU A 55 28.92 -0.06 -4.07
N ASN A 56 29.93 0.36 -4.81
CA ASN A 56 31.32 0.34 -4.36
C ASN A 56 31.81 1.77 -4.08
N ASP A 57 32.87 1.89 -3.27
CA ASP A 57 33.57 3.16 -3.04
C ASP A 57 34.44 3.56 -4.26
N SER A 58 35.09 4.73 -4.17
CA SER A 58 35.96 5.25 -5.23
C SER A 58 37.43 4.83 -5.09
N GLN A 59 37.75 3.88 -4.21
CA GLN A 59 39.10 3.40 -4.00
C GLN A 59 39.67 2.71 -5.25
N SER A 60 41.00 2.69 -5.38
CA SER A 60 41.67 2.01 -6.50
C SER A 60 41.44 0.47 -6.52
N SER A 61 41.13 -0.10 -5.38
CA SER A 61 40.56 -1.43 -5.22
C SER A 61 39.17 -1.23 -4.59
N PRO A 62 38.11 -1.12 -5.37
CA PRO A 62 36.80 -0.79 -4.87
C PRO A 62 36.28 -1.80 -3.85
N ASN A 63 35.81 -1.31 -2.72
CA ASN A 63 35.13 -2.13 -1.73
C ASN A 63 33.62 -1.91 -1.83
N HIS A 64 32.86 -2.97 -1.61
CA HIS A 64 31.44 -2.90 -1.48
C HIS A 64 31.06 -2.06 -0.24
N VAL A 65 30.25 -1.03 -0.41
CA VAL A 65 29.88 -0.12 0.68
C VAL A 65 28.40 -0.13 1.01
N ALA A 66 27.55 -0.50 0.05
CA ALA A 66 26.12 -0.60 0.24
C ALA A 66 25.46 -1.37 -0.91
N THR A 67 24.24 -1.81 -0.66
CA THR A 67 23.35 -2.36 -1.69
C THR A 67 22.08 -1.52 -1.77
N LEU A 68 21.70 -1.11 -2.97
CA LEU A 68 20.32 -0.65 -3.24
C LEU A 68 19.46 -1.87 -3.54
N ASN A 69 18.39 -2.05 -2.81
CA ASN A 69 17.41 -3.10 -3.02
C ASN A 69 16.09 -2.50 -3.46
N ALA A 70 15.43 -3.08 -4.46
CA ALA A 70 14.05 -2.73 -4.77
C ALA A 70 13.16 -2.92 -3.53
N SER A 71 12.23 -2.03 -3.30
CA SER A 71 11.33 -2.04 -2.13
C SER A 71 10.42 -3.28 -2.07
N GLY A 72 10.39 -4.08 -3.13
CA GLY A 72 9.69 -5.35 -3.18
C GLY A 72 10.19 -6.23 -4.31
N PRO A 73 9.88 -7.53 -4.27
CA PRO A 73 10.29 -8.47 -5.30
C PRO A 73 9.61 -8.22 -6.64
N GLY A 74 10.24 -8.70 -7.70
CA GLY A 74 9.69 -8.69 -9.05
C GLY A 74 10.60 -8.06 -10.10
N ALA A 75 10.34 -8.38 -11.35
CA ALA A 75 11.06 -7.83 -12.50
C ALA A 75 10.93 -6.30 -12.60
N TRP A 76 9.89 -5.72 -12.02
CA TRP A 76 9.67 -4.27 -11.99
C TRP A 76 10.84 -3.50 -11.36
N GLY A 77 11.52 -4.10 -10.38
CA GLY A 77 12.66 -3.49 -9.72
C GLY A 77 13.84 -3.19 -10.65
N GLN A 78 13.85 -3.74 -11.87
CA GLN A 78 14.85 -3.47 -12.90
C GLN A 78 14.51 -2.26 -13.79
N ILE A 79 13.30 -1.69 -13.65
CA ILE A 79 12.84 -0.56 -14.46
C ILE A 79 13.39 0.78 -13.97
N PRO A 80 13.36 1.10 -12.64
CA PRO A 80 13.90 2.35 -12.15
C PRO A 80 15.39 2.48 -12.43
N ARG A 81 15.81 3.69 -12.80
CA ARG A 81 17.22 4.02 -13.02
C ARG A 81 17.73 4.93 -11.93
N PHE A 82 18.95 4.73 -11.53
CA PHE A 82 19.60 5.45 -10.43
C PHE A 82 20.82 6.19 -10.96
N THR A 83 20.96 7.45 -10.60
CA THR A 83 22.22 8.18 -10.74
C THR A 83 22.78 8.53 -9.38
N ILE A 84 24.07 8.31 -9.19
CA ILE A 84 24.82 8.79 -8.03
C ILE A 84 25.82 9.81 -8.52
N ASP A 85 25.76 11.02 -7.99
CA ASP A 85 26.64 12.12 -8.32
C ASP A 85 27.06 12.86 -7.07
N TYR A 86 27.90 13.87 -7.22
CA TYR A 86 28.24 14.78 -6.12
C TYR A 86 27.03 15.62 -5.72
N GLY A 87 26.87 15.80 -4.41
CA GLY A 87 25.92 16.77 -3.86
C GLY A 87 26.38 18.20 -4.01
N ASP A 88 25.46 19.13 -3.80
CA ASP A 88 25.71 20.56 -3.97
C ASP A 88 26.58 21.16 -2.83
N LEU A 89 26.60 20.50 -1.67
CA LEU A 89 27.36 20.91 -0.49
C LEU A 89 28.43 19.88 -0.12
N ASP A 90 29.60 20.38 0.29
CA ASP A 90 30.67 19.53 0.79
C ASP A 90 30.52 19.24 2.28
N GLY A 91 30.81 18.01 2.67
CA GLY A 91 30.91 17.59 4.07
C GLY A 91 32.24 18.02 4.69
N ARG A 92 32.31 18.04 6.02
CA ARG A 92 33.55 18.31 6.77
C ARG A 92 33.73 17.28 7.88
N LYS A 93 34.98 16.85 8.05
CA LYS A 93 35.36 15.90 9.09
C LYS A 93 36.66 16.31 9.75
N THR A 94 36.74 16.11 11.05
CA THR A 94 38.00 16.19 11.80
C THR A 94 38.29 14.81 12.36
N GLU A 95 39.47 14.30 12.14
CA GLU A 95 39.95 13.04 12.67
C GLU A 95 41.26 13.22 13.43
N ILE A 96 41.47 12.37 14.42
CA ILE A 96 42.66 12.37 15.27
C ILE A 96 43.24 10.95 15.21
N PHE A 97 44.51 10.87 14.83
CA PHE A 97 45.28 9.64 14.77
C PHE A 97 46.44 9.69 15.77
N THR A 98 46.81 8.55 16.28
CA THR A 98 48.14 8.38 16.92
C THR A 98 49.16 8.14 15.84
N GLY A 99 50.31 8.75 15.97
CA GLY A 99 51.43 8.53 15.04
C GLY A 99 51.77 7.07 14.93
N ASN A 100 52.04 6.59 13.72
CA ASN A 100 52.32 5.17 13.46
C ASN A 100 53.81 4.83 13.49
N GLY A 101 54.68 5.81 13.64
CA GLY A 101 56.14 5.62 13.69
C GLY A 101 56.76 5.07 12.41
N GLY A 102 56.00 5.02 11.32
CA GLY A 102 56.39 4.42 10.06
C GLY A 102 56.04 5.29 8.86
N THR A 103 56.22 4.76 7.68
CA THR A 103 55.99 5.46 6.41
C THR A 103 54.66 5.10 5.75
N THR A 104 53.78 4.46 6.50
CA THR A 104 52.47 4.05 5.99
C THR A 104 51.47 5.23 6.06
N PRO A 105 50.85 5.65 4.94
CA PRO A 105 49.87 6.71 4.94
C PRO A 105 48.68 6.40 5.86
N TYR A 106 48.17 7.43 6.54
CA TYR A 106 46.92 7.33 7.30
C TYR A 106 45.74 7.30 6.32
N THR A 107 44.82 6.38 6.54
CA THR A 107 43.59 6.29 5.77
C THR A 107 42.51 7.09 6.48
N LEU A 108 41.95 8.08 5.79
CA LEU A 108 40.86 8.92 6.28
C LEU A 108 39.52 8.20 6.11
N LEU A 109 38.55 8.61 6.90
CA LEU A 109 37.21 8.02 6.89
C LEU A 109 36.48 8.22 5.55
N PHE A 110 36.78 9.29 4.83
CA PHE A 110 36.18 9.62 3.54
C PHE A 110 37.25 9.74 2.45
N ASP A 111 36.84 9.43 1.24
CA ASP A 111 37.54 9.69 -0.02
C ASP A 111 36.85 10.85 -0.78
N ASP A 112 37.21 11.10 -2.03
CA ASP A 112 36.68 12.24 -2.81
C ASP A 112 36.81 13.57 -2.04
N LEU A 113 38.01 13.87 -1.54
CA LEU A 113 38.26 15.05 -0.74
C LEU A 113 38.29 16.32 -1.60
N VAL A 114 37.96 17.40 -0.97
CA VAL A 114 37.93 18.74 -1.60
C VAL A 114 39.12 19.55 -1.15
N GLU A 115 39.83 20.15 -2.10
CA GLU A 115 40.84 21.16 -1.80
C GLU A 115 40.16 22.41 -1.23
N ALA A 116 40.34 22.65 0.06
CA ALA A 116 39.74 23.81 0.73
C ALA A 116 40.75 24.51 1.64
N THR A 117 40.63 25.83 1.71
CA THR A 117 41.47 26.66 2.60
C THR A 117 41.24 26.31 4.08
N THR A 118 40.03 25.82 4.40
CA THR A 118 39.64 25.42 5.75
C THR A 118 40.19 24.07 6.19
N ASN A 119 40.79 23.28 5.28
CA ASN A 119 41.45 22.02 5.62
C ASN A 119 42.76 22.34 6.36
N TYR A 120 43.13 21.51 7.32
CA TYR A 120 44.41 21.61 8.01
C TYR A 120 44.92 20.25 8.46
N VAL A 121 46.24 20.17 8.64
CA VAL A 121 46.90 19.04 9.30
C VAL A 121 47.75 19.62 10.43
N LYS A 122 47.68 19.05 11.61
CA LYS A 122 48.49 19.38 12.77
C LYS A 122 49.15 18.16 13.35
N VAL A 123 50.41 18.27 13.77
CA VAL A 123 51.08 17.27 14.56
C VAL A 123 51.38 17.88 15.93
N ASN A 124 50.94 17.27 17.00
CA ASN A 124 51.06 17.80 18.39
C ASN A 124 50.58 19.28 18.50
N GLY A 125 49.49 19.61 17.78
CA GLY A 125 48.94 20.98 17.77
C GLY A 125 49.63 21.97 16.84
N VAL A 126 50.78 21.62 16.26
CA VAL A 126 51.51 22.46 15.29
C VAL A 126 50.98 22.22 13.88
N ALA A 127 50.54 23.30 13.23
CA ALA A 127 50.02 23.21 11.87
C ALA A 127 51.15 23.01 10.85
N LEU A 128 50.97 22.07 9.93
CA LEU A 128 51.81 21.83 8.77
C LEU A 128 51.22 22.51 7.53
N ALA A 129 52.09 22.85 6.58
CA ALA A 129 51.64 23.21 5.26
C ALA A 129 50.98 21.99 4.59
N LYS A 130 49.92 22.20 3.82
CA LYS A 130 49.22 21.11 3.13
C LYS A 130 49.43 21.18 1.63
N VAL A 131 49.69 20.06 1.03
CA VAL A 131 49.76 19.89 -0.42
C VAL A 131 48.81 18.83 -0.89
N TYR A 132 48.30 18.96 -2.09
CA TYR A 132 47.34 18.01 -2.68
C TYR A 132 47.96 17.24 -3.87
N THR A 133 48.97 17.81 -4.48
CA THR A 133 49.70 17.24 -5.62
C THR A 133 51.19 17.20 -5.33
N GLY A 134 51.96 16.38 -6.04
CA GLY A 134 53.37 16.22 -5.81
C GLY A 134 53.67 15.40 -4.54
N ASP A 135 54.97 15.25 -4.21
CA ASP A 135 55.41 14.70 -2.93
C ASP A 135 55.60 15.84 -1.93
N PRO A 136 55.28 15.65 -0.64
CA PRO A 136 55.38 16.70 0.35
C PRO A 136 56.85 17.03 0.66
N ASP A 137 57.19 18.30 0.73
CA ASP A 137 58.48 18.79 1.23
C ASP A 137 58.55 18.74 2.77
N PRO A 138 59.73 18.90 3.39
CA PRO A 138 59.84 19.01 4.83
C PRO A 138 58.94 20.12 5.40
N GLY A 139 58.19 19.79 6.43
CA GLY A 139 57.18 20.71 7.03
C GLY A 139 55.80 20.66 6.34
N GLU A 140 55.63 19.79 5.36
CA GLU A 140 54.37 19.65 4.63
C GLU A 140 53.72 18.29 4.90
N ALA A 141 52.41 18.25 4.70
CA ALA A 141 51.59 17.02 4.70
C ALA A 141 50.74 16.96 3.43
N LYS A 142 50.79 15.81 2.75
CA LYS A 142 49.99 15.58 1.53
C LYS A 142 48.66 14.94 1.86
N ILE A 143 47.64 15.58 1.41
CA ILE A 143 46.26 15.05 1.42
C ILE A 143 45.92 14.56 0.01
N ASN A 144 45.88 13.24 -0.21
CA ASN A 144 45.45 12.70 -1.49
C ASN A 144 43.93 12.78 -1.58
N THR A 145 43.43 13.68 -2.45
CA THR A 145 42.01 14.00 -2.57
C THR A 145 41.20 12.86 -3.16
N LEU A 146 41.81 11.98 -3.97
CA LEU A 146 41.09 10.88 -4.62
C LEU A 146 40.97 9.65 -3.70
N THR A 147 42.05 9.35 -2.95
CA THR A 147 42.11 8.09 -2.17
C THR A 147 41.89 8.29 -0.67
N GLY A 148 41.68 9.53 -0.22
CA GLY A 148 41.51 9.83 1.21
C GLY A 148 42.73 9.42 2.06
N LYS A 149 43.94 9.60 1.56
CA LYS A 149 45.18 9.25 2.30
C LYS A 149 45.95 10.51 2.69
N LEU A 150 46.44 10.49 3.93
CA LEU A 150 47.35 11.51 4.46
C LEU A 150 48.77 10.91 4.55
N SER A 151 49.76 11.61 3.98
CA SER A 151 51.16 11.23 4.04
C SER A 151 52.02 12.46 4.41
N PHE A 152 53.26 12.20 4.83
CA PHE A 152 54.25 13.18 5.27
C PHE A 152 55.53 13.08 4.48
N ALA A 153 56.33 14.10 4.51
CA ALA A 153 57.68 14.09 3.89
C ALA A 153 58.56 12.96 4.44
N THR A 154 59.47 12.48 3.61
CA THR A 154 60.41 11.42 4.02
C THR A 154 61.24 11.90 5.21
N GLY A 155 61.23 11.12 6.28
CA GLY A 155 61.94 11.45 7.53
C GLY A 155 61.13 12.28 8.52
N GLU A 156 59.95 12.76 8.18
CA GLU A 156 59.05 13.57 9.06
C GLU A 156 57.77 12.87 9.46
N TRP A 157 57.72 11.55 9.36
CA TRP A 157 56.54 10.78 9.76
C TRP A 157 56.34 10.84 11.28
N PRO A 158 55.10 11.12 11.74
CA PRO A 158 54.78 11.18 13.15
C PRO A 158 55.15 9.89 13.88
N THR A 159 55.84 10.05 15.01
CA THR A 159 56.24 8.91 15.87
C THR A 159 55.00 8.39 16.65
N ALA A 160 55.13 7.19 17.26
CA ALA A 160 54.05 6.62 18.04
C ALA A 160 53.58 7.47 19.26
N ALA A 161 54.39 8.47 19.64
CA ALA A 161 54.04 9.42 20.71
C ALA A 161 53.30 10.66 20.20
N ASP A 162 53.28 10.88 18.90
CA ASP A 162 52.69 12.09 18.31
C ASP A 162 51.19 11.91 18.06
N GLN A 163 50.44 13.02 18.18
CA GLN A 163 49.05 13.11 17.81
C GLN A 163 48.90 13.84 16.49
N VAL A 164 48.22 13.22 15.53
CA VAL A 164 47.93 13.80 14.21
C VAL A 164 46.47 14.22 14.17
N GLU A 165 46.17 15.48 14.08
CA GLU A 165 44.84 16.03 13.87
C GLU A 165 44.70 16.51 12.42
N ILE A 166 43.72 15.96 11.70
CA ILE A 166 43.39 16.43 10.35
C ILE A 166 41.93 16.87 10.27
N ARG A 167 41.73 18.03 9.65
CA ARG A 167 40.40 18.49 9.21
C ARG A 167 40.39 18.62 7.71
N TYR A 168 39.38 18.01 7.11
CA TYR A 168 39.23 17.99 5.66
C TYR A 168 37.78 18.15 5.23
N SER A 169 37.59 18.58 3.98
CA SER A 169 36.29 18.60 3.31
C SER A 169 36.22 17.45 2.31
N TYR A 170 35.04 16.90 2.12
CA TYR A 170 34.79 15.77 1.20
C TYR A 170 33.49 16.02 0.44
N LYS A 171 33.34 15.38 -0.74
CA LYS A 171 32.14 15.47 -1.56
C LYS A 171 31.01 14.67 -0.94
N SER A 172 29.88 15.31 -0.69
CA SER A 172 28.63 14.61 -0.40
C SER A 172 28.09 13.91 -1.64
N ARG A 173 27.03 13.12 -1.49
CA ARG A 173 26.39 12.42 -2.60
C ARG A 173 24.99 12.97 -2.85
N LYS A 174 24.60 12.88 -4.12
CA LYS A 174 23.26 13.11 -4.61
C LYS A 174 22.79 11.84 -5.30
N ILE A 175 21.71 11.24 -4.81
CA ILE A 175 21.07 10.07 -5.43
C ILE A 175 19.80 10.55 -6.09
N THR A 176 19.68 10.28 -7.40
CA THR A 176 18.47 10.56 -8.16
C THR A 176 17.88 9.27 -8.63
N ILE A 177 16.61 9.05 -8.32
CA ILE A 177 15.81 7.94 -8.80
C ILE A 177 14.99 8.45 -9.98
N HIS A 178 15.25 7.88 -11.16
CA HIS A 178 14.49 8.14 -12.38
C HIS A 178 13.44 7.06 -12.53
N ASP A 179 12.21 7.42 -12.26
CA ASP A 179 11.06 6.59 -12.51
C ASP A 179 10.47 6.90 -13.90
N GLU A 180 9.87 5.90 -14.56
CA GLU A 180 9.22 6.11 -15.86
C GLU A 180 7.94 6.94 -15.77
N VAL A 181 7.36 7.05 -14.59
CA VAL A 181 6.01 7.60 -14.35
C VAL A 181 6.03 8.85 -13.46
N GLY A 182 7.03 9.67 -13.50
CA GLY A 182 7.01 10.87 -12.66
C GLY A 182 8.22 11.76 -12.78
N LEU A 183 8.25 12.79 -11.93
CA LEU A 183 9.46 13.61 -11.77
C LEU A 183 10.50 12.79 -10.98
N PRO A 184 11.78 12.90 -11.33
CA PRO A 184 12.84 12.21 -10.60
C PRO A 184 12.81 12.57 -9.11
N THR A 185 12.94 11.57 -8.26
CA THR A 185 13.12 11.78 -6.81
C THR A 185 14.59 12.04 -6.53
N VAL A 186 14.90 13.15 -5.88
CA VAL A 186 16.27 13.58 -5.62
C VAL A 186 16.56 13.65 -4.13
N TYR A 187 17.54 12.88 -3.68
CA TYR A 187 18.13 12.95 -2.34
C TYR A 187 19.49 13.62 -2.46
N ASN A 188 19.65 14.81 -1.89
CA ASN A 188 20.84 15.65 -2.08
C ASN A 188 21.60 15.89 -0.78
N ASN A 189 22.88 16.22 -0.90
CA ASN A 189 23.77 16.55 0.22
C ASN A 189 23.90 15.44 1.28
N LEU A 190 23.95 14.20 0.83
CA LEU A 190 24.09 13.01 1.66
C LEU A 190 25.57 12.85 2.07
N MET A 191 25.85 13.01 3.36
CA MET A 191 27.23 13.10 3.89
C MET A 191 27.71 11.80 4.56
N THR A 192 26.78 10.87 4.86
CA THR A 192 27.12 9.57 5.48
C THR A 192 26.19 8.49 4.97
N LEU A 193 26.64 7.21 5.04
CA LEU A 193 25.80 6.06 4.68
C LEU A 193 24.52 6.00 5.51
N THR A 194 24.60 6.34 6.80
CA THR A 194 23.43 6.40 7.69
C THR A 194 22.42 7.47 7.25
N GLN A 195 22.89 8.62 6.75
CA GLN A 195 21.97 9.61 6.18
C GLN A 195 21.29 9.11 4.92
N ILE A 196 22.04 8.45 4.02
CA ILE A 196 21.45 7.85 2.82
C ILE A 196 20.36 6.86 3.21
N GLN A 197 20.67 5.93 4.13
CA GLN A 197 19.71 4.96 4.62
C GLN A 197 18.46 5.62 5.22
N ALA A 198 18.63 6.60 6.09
CA ALA A 198 17.52 7.30 6.73
C ALA A 198 16.61 8.03 5.72
N HIS A 199 17.19 8.68 4.71
CA HIS A 199 16.43 9.36 3.67
C HIS A 199 15.69 8.39 2.74
N MET A 200 16.27 7.21 2.48
CA MET A 200 15.67 6.19 1.59
C MET A 200 14.77 5.19 2.33
N LEU A 201 14.71 5.22 3.67
CA LEU A 201 13.93 4.27 4.48
C LEU A 201 12.46 4.17 4.08
N ASN A 202 11.88 5.29 3.70
CA ASN A 202 10.48 5.38 3.28
C ASN A 202 10.32 5.57 1.76
N SER A 203 11.36 5.27 0.99
CA SER A 203 11.25 5.32 -0.48
C SER A 203 10.36 4.18 -0.97
N PRO A 204 9.34 4.45 -1.80
CA PRO A 204 8.49 3.39 -2.35
C PRO A 204 9.20 2.55 -3.42
N ILE A 205 10.38 2.98 -3.89
CA ILE A 205 11.05 2.37 -5.03
C ILE A 205 12.22 1.50 -4.59
N ALA A 206 13.08 2.01 -3.70
CA ALA A 206 14.27 1.28 -3.28
C ALA A 206 14.70 1.64 -1.86
N THR A 207 15.26 0.69 -1.14
CA THR A 207 15.93 0.86 0.14
C THR A 207 17.45 0.87 -0.07
N PHE A 208 18.15 1.47 0.87
CA PHE A 208 19.61 1.53 0.87
C PHE A 208 20.15 0.81 2.11
N ASP A 209 20.88 -0.26 1.89
CA ASP A 209 21.43 -1.11 2.95
C ASP A 209 22.95 -0.95 2.99
N PRO A 210 23.52 -0.23 3.99
CA PRO A 210 24.94 -0.10 4.17
C PRO A 210 25.61 -1.44 4.52
N GLU A 211 26.77 -1.71 3.95
CA GLU A 211 27.59 -2.85 4.33
C GLU A 211 28.15 -2.66 5.75
N VAL A 212 28.21 -3.75 6.52
CA VAL A 212 28.66 -3.71 7.91
C VAL A 212 30.13 -3.29 7.97
N GLY A 213 30.42 -2.18 8.65
CA GLY A 213 31.79 -1.66 8.78
C GLY A 213 32.22 -0.75 7.62
N ALA A 214 31.40 -0.57 6.59
CA ALA A 214 31.68 0.40 5.54
C ALA A 214 31.62 1.83 6.08
N THR A 215 32.57 2.63 5.65
CA THR A 215 32.69 4.04 6.07
C THR A 215 32.67 5.01 4.90
N HIS A 216 33.13 4.57 3.73
CA HIS A 216 33.18 5.38 2.53
C HIS A 216 31.81 5.54 1.89
N LEU A 217 31.59 6.66 1.23
CA LEU A 217 30.39 6.89 0.43
C LEU A 217 30.46 6.11 -0.90
N PRO A 218 29.31 5.71 -1.47
CA PRO A 218 29.30 5.05 -2.76
C PRO A 218 29.90 5.94 -3.85
N ASN A 219 30.60 5.33 -4.81
CA ASN A 219 31.14 6.03 -5.96
C ASN A 219 30.03 6.60 -6.85
N ARG A 220 30.38 7.57 -7.68
CA ARG A 220 29.50 8.08 -8.72
C ARG A 220 29.21 7.01 -9.77
N THR A 221 28.01 7.02 -10.31
CA THR A 221 27.69 6.15 -11.47
C THR A 221 28.24 6.77 -12.75
N LEU A 222 29.43 6.34 -13.17
CA LEU A 222 30.14 6.93 -14.29
C LEU A 222 30.29 5.94 -15.46
N ASP A 223 30.12 6.45 -16.66
CA ASP A 223 30.59 5.82 -17.87
C ASP A 223 31.42 6.85 -18.67
N ASN A 224 32.68 6.48 -18.99
CA ASN A 224 33.64 7.37 -19.69
C ASN A 224 33.72 8.79 -19.05
N GLY A 225 33.65 8.87 -17.71
CA GLY A 225 33.73 10.12 -16.95
C GLY A 225 32.45 10.94 -16.86
N SER A 226 31.39 10.52 -17.52
CA SER A 226 30.06 11.15 -17.45
C SER A 226 29.14 10.39 -16.50
N VAL A 227 28.29 11.11 -15.75
CA VAL A 227 27.28 10.48 -14.87
C VAL A 227 26.23 9.80 -15.73
N VAL A 228 26.04 8.51 -15.49
CA VAL A 228 25.06 7.69 -16.19
C VAL A 228 24.04 7.10 -15.24
N ALA A 229 22.86 6.83 -15.74
CA ALA A 229 21.83 6.12 -15.02
C ALA A 229 22.07 4.60 -15.11
N VAL A 230 22.04 3.93 -13.97
CA VAL A 230 22.18 2.48 -13.84
C VAL A 230 20.90 1.86 -13.31
N THR A 231 20.67 0.58 -13.58
CA THR A 231 19.51 -0.17 -13.11
C THR A 231 19.90 -1.21 -12.09
N MET A 232 19.00 -1.57 -11.21
CA MET A 232 19.11 -2.79 -10.41
C MET A 232 18.94 -4.03 -11.30
N THR A 233 19.41 -5.19 -10.84
CA THR A 233 19.33 -6.46 -11.58
C THR A 233 18.85 -7.59 -10.66
N GLY A 234 18.48 -8.73 -11.24
CA GLY A 234 18.11 -9.93 -10.48
C GLY A 234 16.69 -9.98 -9.95
N GLY A 235 15.86 -8.97 -10.23
CA GLY A 235 14.46 -9.00 -9.85
C GLY A 235 13.67 -10.08 -10.61
N LEU A 236 12.92 -10.91 -9.89
CA LEU A 236 12.10 -11.98 -10.45
C LEU A 236 10.70 -11.94 -9.84
N ASP A 237 9.69 -12.11 -10.67
CA ASP A 237 8.30 -12.18 -10.24
C ASP A 237 7.97 -13.49 -9.50
N GLY A 238 8.79 -14.51 -9.67
CA GLY A 238 8.54 -15.86 -9.17
C GLY A 238 7.64 -16.67 -10.09
N ALA A 239 7.31 -17.87 -9.65
CA ALA A 239 6.27 -18.67 -10.26
C ALA A 239 4.90 -18.02 -9.99
N ASP A 240 3.92 -18.51 -10.69
CA ASP A 240 2.54 -18.11 -10.45
C ASP A 240 2.09 -18.51 -9.02
N PRO A 241 1.38 -17.63 -8.27
CA PRO A 241 1.01 -17.93 -6.89
C PRO A 241 0.02 -19.09 -6.79
N THR A 242 0.22 -19.93 -5.80
CA THR A 242 -0.68 -21.03 -5.44
C THR A 242 -1.83 -20.56 -4.55
N ILE A 243 -2.79 -21.44 -4.31
CA ILE A 243 -3.86 -21.20 -3.32
C ILE A 243 -3.26 -20.94 -1.92
N ASP A 244 -2.20 -21.66 -1.55
CA ASP A 244 -1.53 -21.48 -0.26
C ASP A 244 -0.88 -20.09 -0.15
N ASP A 245 -0.32 -19.56 -1.25
CA ASP A 245 0.23 -18.19 -1.31
C ASP A 245 -0.87 -17.13 -1.12
N TRP A 246 -2.05 -17.38 -1.70
CA TRP A 246 -3.22 -16.54 -1.47
C TRP A 246 -3.70 -16.60 -0.02
N GLU A 247 -3.74 -17.78 0.60
CA GLU A 247 -4.09 -17.92 2.02
C GLU A 247 -3.12 -17.14 2.90
N LEU A 248 -1.82 -17.22 2.61
CA LEU A 248 -0.80 -16.43 3.32
C LEU A 248 -1.03 -14.92 3.17
N ALA A 249 -1.40 -14.46 1.97
CA ALA A 249 -1.70 -13.05 1.72
C ALA A 249 -2.93 -12.58 2.52
N PHE A 250 -4.00 -13.36 2.57
CA PHE A 250 -5.17 -13.07 3.41
C PHE A 250 -4.82 -13.04 4.90
N ASN A 251 -4.00 -13.97 5.38
CA ASN A 251 -3.55 -13.99 6.78
C ASN A 251 -2.73 -12.74 7.12
N ASN A 252 -1.90 -12.25 6.21
CA ASN A 252 -1.18 -10.98 6.39
C ASN A 252 -2.15 -9.79 6.44
N LEU A 253 -3.16 -9.74 5.57
CA LEU A 253 -4.18 -8.69 5.58
C LEU A 253 -5.00 -8.67 6.88
N TYR A 254 -5.16 -9.80 7.56
CA TYR A 254 -5.90 -9.89 8.81
C TYR A 254 -5.37 -8.94 9.89
N GLU A 255 -4.08 -8.66 9.92
CA GLU A 255 -3.47 -7.73 10.88
C GLU A 255 -3.74 -6.24 10.55
N HIS A 256 -4.14 -5.93 9.33
CA HIS A 256 -4.31 -4.56 8.84
C HIS A 256 -5.75 -4.06 8.86
N LEU A 257 -6.72 -4.92 9.24
CA LEU A 257 -8.13 -4.56 9.41
C LEU A 257 -8.74 -3.79 8.21
N PRO A 258 -8.69 -4.32 6.98
CA PRO A 258 -9.27 -3.64 5.83
C PRO A 258 -10.79 -3.54 5.96
N ASP A 259 -11.38 -2.41 5.53
CA ASP A 259 -12.83 -2.25 5.44
C ASP A 259 -13.40 -3.05 4.26
N GLN A 260 -12.63 -3.13 3.18
CA GLN A 260 -12.98 -3.88 1.99
C GLN A 260 -11.77 -4.62 1.43
N ILE A 261 -12.01 -5.74 0.79
CA ILE A 261 -10.99 -6.57 0.15
C ILE A 261 -11.41 -7.01 -1.25
N ILE A 262 -10.45 -6.99 -2.16
CA ILE A 262 -10.67 -7.31 -3.56
C ILE A 262 -9.48 -8.13 -4.07
N PRO A 263 -9.64 -9.37 -4.49
CA PRO A 263 -8.64 -10.05 -5.30
C PRO A 263 -8.64 -9.43 -6.71
N THR A 264 -7.49 -8.90 -7.11
CA THR A 264 -7.36 -8.20 -8.40
C THR A 264 -6.74 -9.04 -9.49
N SER A 265 -6.28 -10.18 -9.21
CA SER A 265 -5.75 -11.06 -10.16
C SER A 265 -6.57 -11.98 -10.71
N VAL A 266 -6.14 -12.67 -11.42
CA VAL A 266 -6.11 -13.29 -12.55
C VAL A 266 -5.25 -14.48 -12.75
N PHE A 267 -5.38 -15.35 -13.45
CA PHE A 267 -4.75 -16.46 -14.07
C PHE A 267 -3.43 -16.85 -13.55
N VAL A 268 -3.43 -18.05 -13.05
CA VAL A 268 -2.21 -18.77 -12.84
C VAL A 268 -2.37 -20.16 -13.40
N THR A 269 -1.57 -20.51 -14.36
CA THR A 269 -1.47 -21.89 -14.81
C THR A 269 -0.42 -22.58 -13.98
N GLN A 270 -0.85 -23.32 -12.98
CA GLN A 270 0.06 -24.19 -12.23
C GLN A 270 -0.27 -25.64 -12.58
N ASN A 271 0.70 -26.39 -13.11
CA ASN A 271 0.53 -27.79 -13.50
C ASN A 271 -0.70 -28.04 -14.41
N GLU A 272 -0.90 -27.18 -15.41
CA GLU A 272 -2.02 -27.23 -16.35
C GLU A 272 -3.41 -26.94 -15.73
N VAL A 273 -3.48 -26.53 -14.46
CA VAL A 273 -4.71 -26.07 -13.82
C VAL A 273 -4.68 -24.55 -13.71
N THR A 274 -5.66 -23.89 -14.28
CA THR A 274 -5.82 -22.44 -14.16
C THR A 274 -6.55 -22.13 -12.87
N VAL A 275 -5.90 -21.42 -11.95
CA VAL A 275 -6.53 -20.87 -10.76
C VAL A 275 -7.13 -19.52 -11.12
N GLY A 276 -8.45 -19.43 -11.18
CA GLY A 276 -9.19 -18.20 -11.45
C GLY A 276 -9.65 -17.49 -10.18
N GLN A 277 -10.30 -16.33 -10.35
CA GLN A 277 -10.89 -15.64 -9.19
C GLN A 277 -11.93 -16.49 -8.45
N LYS A 278 -12.64 -17.37 -9.15
CA LYS A 278 -13.55 -18.34 -8.52
C LYS A 278 -12.87 -19.24 -7.48
N ASP A 279 -11.64 -19.65 -7.74
CA ASP A 279 -10.89 -20.53 -6.83
C ASP A 279 -10.46 -19.82 -5.55
N ILE A 280 -10.43 -18.48 -5.58
CA ILE A 280 -10.09 -17.62 -4.43
C ILE A 280 -11.33 -17.38 -3.55
N VAL A 281 -12.55 -17.52 -4.09
CA VAL A 281 -13.79 -17.23 -3.36
C VAL A 281 -13.92 -18.01 -2.04
N PRO A 282 -13.60 -19.33 -1.96
CA PRO A 282 -13.64 -20.05 -0.69
C PRO A 282 -12.70 -19.48 0.38
N LEU A 283 -11.48 -19.06 -0.02
CA LEU A 283 -10.53 -18.43 0.90
C LEU A 283 -11.02 -17.07 1.38
N MET A 284 -11.61 -16.30 0.47
CA MET A 284 -12.21 -15.02 0.82
C MET A 284 -13.40 -15.19 1.75
N ASP A 285 -14.28 -16.15 1.51
CA ASP A 285 -15.40 -16.47 2.40
C ASP A 285 -14.90 -16.79 3.83
N ALA A 286 -13.90 -17.65 3.94
CA ALA A 286 -13.30 -18.01 5.23
C ALA A 286 -12.66 -16.77 5.92
N PHE A 287 -11.96 -15.93 5.17
CA PHE A 287 -11.36 -14.72 5.67
C PHE A 287 -12.41 -13.73 6.18
N LEU A 288 -13.46 -13.46 5.40
CA LEU A 288 -14.53 -12.53 5.78
C LEU A 288 -15.26 -12.99 7.05
N ARG A 289 -15.55 -14.29 7.17
CA ARG A 289 -16.13 -14.87 8.39
C ARG A 289 -15.18 -14.73 9.59
N LYS A 290 -13.89 -14.93 9.39
CA LYS A 290 -12.86 -14.75 10.42
C LYS A 290 -12.78 -13.27 10.87
N MET A 291 -12.81 -12.33 9.94
CA MET A 291 -12.83 -10.88 10.24
C MET A 291 -14.07 -10.49 11.04
N ALA A 292 -15.23 -10.97 10.64
CA ALA A 292 -16.50 -10.63 11.28
C ALA A 292 -16.62 -11.15 12.72
N ASN A 293 -15.85 -12.20 13.11
CA ASN A 293 -16.03 -12.91 14.37
C ASN A 293 -14.78 -13.03 15.25
N GLY A 294 -13.69 -12.35 14.94
CA GLY A 294 -12.43 -12.63 15.61
C GLY A 294 -11.64 -11.44 16.15
N ARG A 295 -12.03 -10.20 15.89
CA ARG A 295 -11.19 -9.02 16.19
C ARG A 295 -11.96 -7.84 16.75
N GLY A 296 -11.19 -6.85 17.23
CA GLY A 296 -11.71 -5.62 17.82
C GLY A 296 -12.04 -5.76 19.31
N ALA A 297 -12.46 -4.66 19.92
CA ALA A 297 -12.85 -4.59 21.33
C ALA A 297 -14.13 -5.40 21.61
N THR A 298 -15.02 -5.52 20.63
CA THR A 298 -16.24 -6.33 20.68
C THR A 298 -16.03 -7.74 20.13
N GLY A 299 -14.85 -8.07 19.61
CA GLY A 299 -14.60 -9.31 18.87
C GLY A 299 -15.24 -9.34 17.48
N LYS A 300 -15.62 -8.18 16.92
CA LYS A 300 -16.31 -8.08 15.63
C LYS A 300 -15.75 -6.91 14.82
N MET A 301 -15.04 -7.21 13.74
CA MET A 301 -14.52 -6.22 12.78
C MET A 301 -14.83 -6.68 11.36
N PRO A 302 -16.06 -6.49 10.90
CA PRO A 302 -16.48 -6.96 9.59
C PRO A 302 -15.72 -6.25 8.47
N CYS A 303 -15.45 -7.00 7.40
CA CYS A 303 -14.84 -6.54 6.17
C CYS A 303 -15.72 -6.99 5.02
N GLN A 304 -15.92 -6.15 4.00
CA GLN A 304 -16.68 -6.54 2.80
C GLN A 304 -15.72 -7.05 1.72
N GLY A 305 -16.09 -8.12 1.04
CA GLY A 305 -15.33 -8.71 -0.07
C GLY A 305 -16.06 -8.56 -1.40
N PHE A 306 -15.32 -8.16 -2.43
CA PHE A 306 -15.84 -8.05 -3.81
C PHE A 306 -15.01 -8.91 -4.73
N VAL A 307 -15.66 -9.86 -5.42
CA VAL A 307 -14.96 -10.80 -6.32
C VAL A 307 -15.63 -10.80 -7.68
N SER A 308 -14.83 -10.68 -8.73
CA SER A 308 -15.30 -10.93 -10.10
C SER A 308 -15.42 -12.44 -10.34
N LEU A 309 -16.50 -12.88 -10.97
CA LEU A 309 -16.67 -14.27 -11.42
C LEU A 309 -16.14 -14.50 -12.84
N VAL A 310 -15.64 -13.45 -13.49
CA VAL A 310 -15.08 -13.50 -14.83
C VAL A 310 -13.64 -13.04 -14.80
N ASP A 311 -12.81 -13.83 -15.40
CA ASP A 311 -11.40 -13.57 -15.57
C ASP A 311 -11.08 -13.16 -17.01
N SER A 312 -9.98 -12.42 -17.23
CA SER A 312 -9.53 -12.03 -18.56
C SER A 312 -9.17 -13.27 -19.41
N GLY A 313 -9.57 -13.29 -20.65
CA GLY A 313 -9.23 -14.37 -21.57
C GLY A 313 -10.00 -15.70 -21.39
N GLN A 314 -10.89 -15.82 -20.42
CA GLN A 314 -11.75 -17.00 -20.25
C GLN A 314 -13.10 -16.84 -20.92
N SER A 315 -13.76 -17.97 -21.21
CA SER A 315 -15.16 -17.99 -21.57
C SER A 315 -16.01 -17.70 -20.32
N ILE A 316 -17.00 -16.83 -20.50
CA ILE A 316 -17.96 -16.56 -19.43
C ILE A 316 -18.87 -17.78 -19.21
N ASP A 317 -19.10 -18.13 -17.95
CA ASP A 317 -20.13 -19.10 -17.57
C ASP A 317 -21.53 -18.56 -17.86
N THR A 318 -22.50 -19.43 -17.97
CA THR A 318 -23.90 -19.03 -18.08
C THR A 318 -24.37 -18.37 -16.78
N ALA A 319 -25.40 -17.53 -16.86
CA ALA A 319 -26.00 -16.90 -15.69
C ALA A 319 -26.43 -17.93 -14.63
N GLN A 320 -26.91 -19.10 -15.06
CA GLN A 320 -27.33 -20.17 -14.15
C GLN A 320 -26.13 -20.81 -13.43
N GLU A 321 -25.05 -21.10 -14.15
CA GLU A 321 -23.83 -21.68 -13.55
C GLU A 321 -23.20 -20.73 -12.52
N MET A 322 -23.21 -19.42 -12.77
CA MET A 322 -22.73 -18.44 -11.80
C MET A 322 -23.65 -18.33 -10.58
N ALA A 323 -24.97 -18.39 -10.80
CA ALA A 323 -25.96 -18.37 -9.72
C ALA A 323 -25.82 -19.62 -8.83
N ASP A 324 -25.70 -20.80 -9.44
CA ASP A 324 -25.51 -22.07 -8.74
C ASP A 324 -24.18 -22.08 -7.93
N PHE A 325 -23.13 -21.46 -8.48
CA PHE A 325 -21.87 -21.29 -7.77
C PHE A 325 -22.01 -20.39 -6.53
N ALA A 326 -22.74 -19.29 -6.63
CA ALA A 326 -22.93 -18.31 -5.55
C ALA A 326 -23.80 -18.87 -4.41
N GLU A 327 -24.79 -19.73 -4.73
CA GLU A 327 -25.73 -20.30 -3.75
C GLU A 327 -25.04 -21.06 -2.60
N GLY A 328 -23.81 -21.53 -2.82
CA GLY A 328 -23.03 -22.26 -1.82
C GLY A 328 -22.46 -21.39 -0.68
N TYR A 329 -22.42 -20.07 -0.80
CA TYR A 329 -21.62 -19.24 0.12
C TYR A 329 -22.39 -18.59 1.27
N ASN A 330 -23.62 -18.16 1.11
CA ASN A 330 -24.45 -17.58 2.20
C ASN A 330 -23.65 -16.63 3.13
N ASN A 331 -23.03 -15.60 2.57
CA ASN A 331 -22.18 -14.68 3.32
C ASN A 331 -22.57 -13.22 3.05
N LEU A 332 -23.16 -12.57 4.05
CA LEU A 332 -23.58 -11.17 3.94
C LEU A 332 -22.41 -10.20 3.64
N TRP A 333 -21.17 -10.56 3.98
CA TRP A 333 -19.98 -9.73 3.77
C TRP A 333 -19.38 -9.89 2.37
N MET A 334 -19.89 -10.80 1.53
CA MET A 334 -19.33 -11.08 0.22
C MET A 334 -20.28 -10.69 -0.91
N THR A 335 -19.73 -10.04 -1.93
CA THR A 335 -20.42 -9.68 -3.18
C THR A 335 -19.69 -10.31 -4.35
N LEU A 336 -20.38 -11.14 -5.12
CA LEU A 336 -19.88 -11.76 -6.35
C LEU A 336 -20.41 -10.99 -7.55
N ILE A 337 -19.53 -10.61 -8.48
CA ILE A 337 -19.87 -9.79 -9.65
C ILE A 337 -19.82 -10.63 -10.92
N GLY A 338 -20.97 -10.81 -11.55
CA GLY A 338 -21.15 -11.72 -12.68
C GLY A 338 -20.49 -11.28 -13.99
N ASN A 339 -20.40 -9.99 -14.26
CA ASN A 339 -19.80 -9.46 -15.50
C ASN A 339 -18.42 -8.82 -15.34
N GLY A 340 -17.75 -9.09 -14.34
CA GLY A 340 -16.44 -8.78 -13.81
C GLY A 340 -15.42 -7.94 -14.58
N LEU A 341 -15.54 -7.73 -15.90
CA LEU A 341 -14.59 -6.98 -16.71
C LEU A 341 -15.25 -5.90 -17.58
N SER A 342 -14.56 -4.77 -17.74
CA SER A 342 -14.87 -3.75 -18.74
C SER A 342 -14.33 -4.15 -20.13
N LYS A 343 -14.74 -3.46 -21.19
CA LYS A 343 -14.15 -3.66 -22.54
C LYS A 343 -12.66 -3.33 -22.61
N THR A 344 -12.17 -2.51 -21.71
CA THR A 344 -10.75 -2.20 -21.54
C THR A 344 -10.07 -3.14 -20.52
N GLU A 345 -10.69 -4.28 -20.21
CA GLU A 345 -10.22 -5.33 -19.29
C GLU A 345 -9.97 -4.88 -17.84
N ARG A 346 -10.54 -3.73 -17.43
CA ARG A 346 -10.49 -3.29 -16.04
C ARG A 346 -11.36 -4.17 -15.14
N ASN A 347 -10.85 -4.47 -13.95
CA ASN A 347 -11.56 -5.28 -12.96
C ASN A 347 -12.76 -4.51 -12.37
N LEU A 348 -13.97 -4.99 -12.67
CA LEU A 348 -15.20 -4.35 -12.21
C LEU A 348 -15.49 -4.57 -10.72
N ALA A 349 -14.95 -5.62 -10.10
CA ALA A 349 -15.04 -5.79 -8.66
C ALA A 349 -14.25 -4.68 -7.93
N ALA A 350 -13.07 -4.30 -8.44
CA ALA A 350 -12.30 -3.19 -7.91
C ALA A 350 -13.03 -1.83 -8.09
N ALA A 351 -13.61 -1.62 -9.26
CA ALA A 351 -14.43 -0.42 -9.52
C ALA A 351 -15.63 -0.35 -8.58
N ARG A 352 -16.31 -1.46 -8.38
CA ARG A 352 -17.50 -1.56 -7.54
C ARG A 352 -17.19 -1.34 -6.05
N ALA A 353 -16.12 -1.94 -5.57
CA ALA A 353 -15.65 -1.73 -4.20
C ALA A 353 -15.24 -0.26 -3.97
N GLY A 354 -14.49 0.32 -4.89
CA GLY A 354 -14.13 1.74 -4.85
C GLY A 354 -15.37 2.66 -4.84
N GLN A 355 -16.39 2.37 -5.66
CA GLN A 355 -17.66 3.07 -5.66
C GLN A 355 -18.33 2.98 -4.26
N GLU A 356 -18.44 1.77 -3.71
CA GLU A 356 -19.01 1.54 -2.38
C GLU A 356 -18.26 2.33 -1.30
N ALA A 357 -16.94 2.31 -1.34
CA ALA A 357 -16.10 3.03 -0.38
C ALA A 357 -16.25 4.56 -0.46
N ALA A 358 -16.47 5.09 -1.67
CA ALA A 358 -16.59 6.53 -1.91
C ALA A 358 -17.99 7.11 -1.60
N LEU A 359 -19.02 6.26 -1.59
CA LEU A 359 -20.38 6.70 -1.35
C LEU A 359 -20.59 7.07 0.13
N PRO A 360 -21.44 8.07 0.41
CA PRO A 360 -21.92 8.32 1.78
C PRO A 360 -22.60 7.08 2.36
N LEU A 361 -22.52 6.92 3.68
CA LEU A 361 -23.21 5.83 4.37
C LEU A 361 -24.72 5.93 4.14
N GLY A 362 -25.38 4.82 3.83
CA GLY A 362 -26.80 4.76 3.49
C GLY A 362 -27.12 5.11 2.03
N ALA A 363 -26.15 5.54 1.21
CA ALA A 363 -26.40 5.79 -0.22
C ALA A 363 -26.35 4.48 -1.02
N SER A 364 -27.38 4.25 -1.85
CA SER A 364 -27.43 3.07 -2.72
C SER A 364 -26.47 3.18 -3.90
N PRO A 365 -25.66 2.16 -4.18
CA PRO A 365 -24.80 2.13 -5.36
C PRO A 365 -25.58 1.90 -6.66
N ALA A 366 -26.81 1.37 -6.57
CA ALA A 366 -27.64 1.01 -7.72
C ALA A 366 -28.39 2.19 -8.35
N THR A 367 -28.05 3.43 -8.00
CA THR A 367 -28.67 4.62 -8.60
C THR A 367 -27.80 5.19 -9.71
N ASN A 368 -28.43 5.70 -10.77
CA ASN A 368 -27.74 6.33 -11.90
C ASN A 368 -26.83 7.51 -11.49
N SER A 369 -27.20 8.23 -10.42
CA SER A 369 -26.38 9.33 -9.87
C SER A 369 -25.07 8.86 -9.26
N ASN A 370 -24.97 7.60 -8.90
CA ASN A 370 -23.82 6.99 -8.25
C ASN A 370 -23.02 6.07 -9.21
N SER A 371 -23.04 6.38 -10.51
CA SER A 371 -22.35 5.58 -11.53
C SER A 371 -20.86 5.41 -11.25
N ILE A 372 -20.34 4.25 -11.61
CA ILE A 372 -18.92 3.91 -11.59
C ILE A 372 -18.18 4.82 -12.59
N LYS A 373 -17.10 5.43 -12.14
CA LYS A 373 -16.29 6.36 -12.94
C LYS A 373 -15.16 5.63 -13.68
N GLY A 374 -14.72 6.21 -14.79
CA GLY A 374 -13.53 5.70 -15.51
C GLY A 374 -13.74 4.37 -16.24
N ILE A 375 -14.97 3.87 -16.29
CA ILE A 375 -15.35 2.68 -17.04
C ILE A 375 -16.26 3.11 -18.20
N ASP A 376 -15.87 2.76 -19.40
CA ASP A 376 -16.54 3.17 -20.64
C ASP A 376 -17.66 2.20 -21.06
N ASP A 377 -17.43 0.90 -20.91
CA ASP A 377 -18.40 -0.13 -21.31
C ASP A 377 -18.14 -1.47 -20.59
N LEU A 378 -19.15 -2.34 -20.61
CA LEU A 378 -19.09 -3.69 -20.06
C LEU A 378 -18.66 -4.67 -21.16
N LEU A 379 -17.74 -5.59 -20.83
CA LEU A 379 -17.31 -6.64 -21.76
C LEU A 379 -18.45 -7.66 -21.97
N PHE A 380 -19.17 -7.98 -20.90
CA PHE A 380 -20.27 -8.95 -20.89
C PHE A 380 -21.59 -8.29 -20.43
N PRO A 381 -22.36 -7.68 -21.35
CA PRO A 381 -23.69 -7.17 -21.03
C PRO A 381 -24.69 -8.34 -20.95
N PHE A 382 -25.55 -8.33 -19.92
CA PHE A 382 -26.59 -9.34 -19.73
C PHE A 382 -27.98 -8.82 -20.09
N THR A 383 -28.82 -9.72 -20.61
CA THR A 383 -30.24 -9.45 -20.86
C THR A 383 -31.03 -9.35 -19.55
N GLU A 384 -32.22 -8.77 -19.59
CA GLU A 384 -33.08 -8.62 -18.42
C GLU A 384 -33.38 -9.97 -17.74
N VAL A 385 -33.69 -10.99 -18.53
CA VAL A 385 -33.94 -12.35 -18.01
C VAL A 385 -32.73 -12.92 -17.28
N GLN A 386 -31.53 -12.71 -17.82
CA GLN A 386 -30.31 -13.14 -17.16
C GLN A 386 -30.06 -12.37 -15.85
N ARG A 387 -30.35 -11.07 -15.81
CA ARG A 387 -30.24 -10.24 -14.60
C ARG A 387 -31.15 -10.74 -13.48
N GLU A 388 -32.36 -11.19 -13.83
CA GLU A 388 -33.27 -11.82 -12.86
C GLU A 388 -32.68 -13.11 -12.29
N VAL A 389 -32.13 -13.99 -13.14
CA VAL A 389 -31.44 -15.22 -12.69
C VAL A 389 -30.30 -14.87 -11.71
N PHE A 390 -29.48 -13.90 -12.03
CA PHE A 390 -28.40 -13.45 -11.15
C PHE A 390 -28.93 -12.89 -9.83
N THR A 391 -29.99 -12.09 -9.86
CA THR A 391 -30.58 -11.51 -8.64
C THR A 391 -31.13 -12.59 -7.71
N TYR A 392 -31.77 -13.63 -8.26
CA TYR A 392 -32.23 -14.79 -7.48
C TYR A 392 -31.08 -15.63 -6.97
N GLY A 393 -30.01 -15.79 -7.76
CA GLY A 393 -28.79 -16.54 -7.40
C GLY A 393 -27.78 -15.75 -6.57
N GLN A 394 -28.13 -14.58 -6.04
CA GLN A 394 -27.26 -13.75 -5.18
C GLN A 394 -25.94 -13.32 -5.86
N VAL A 395 -25.97 -13.07 -7.16
CA VAL A 395 -24.86 -12.51 -7.94
C VAL A 395 -25.20 -11.10 -8.38
N GLU A 396 -24.37 -10.14 -8.02
CA GLU A 396 -24.50 -8.75 -8.48
C GLU A 396 -24.08 -8.65 -9.95
N VAL A 397 -24.85 -7.94 -10.76
CA VAL A 397 -24.47 -7.58 -12.13
C VAL A 397 -24.51 -6.09 -12.34
N LEU A 398 -23.51 -5.59 -13.05
CA LEU A 398 -23.48 -4.20 -13.46
C LEU A 398 -24.24 -4.03 -14.77
N ILE A 399 -24.92 -2.91 -14.89
CA ILE A 399 -25.65 -2.51 -16.10
C ILE A 399 -25.14 -1.17 -16.60
N LYS A 400 -25.37 -0.91 -17.87
CA LYS A 400 -25.10 0.39 -18.50
C LYS A 400 -26.40 0.97 -19.05
N ASP A 401 -26.81 2.09 -18.50
CA ASP A 401 -27.87 2.93 -19.07
C ASP A 401 -27.36 4.36 -19.28
N THR A 402 -27.54 5.29 -18.36
CA THR A 402 -26.91 6.62 -18.37
C THR A 402 -25.49 6.61 -17.80
N GLY A 403 -25.13 5.56 -17.08
CA GLY A 403 -23.82 5.28 -16.52
C GLY A 403 -23.75 3.80 -16.13
N ILE A 404 -22.59 3.34 -15.68
CA ILE A 404 -22.42 1.96 -15.22
C ILE A 404 -22.68 1.92 -13.71
N HIS A 405 -23.61 1.08 -13.28
CA HIS A 405 -23.95 0.87 -11.88
C HIS A 405 -24.51 -0.55 -11.66
N PRO A 406 -24.59 -1.06 -10.42
CA PRO A 406 -25.25 -2.32 -10.15
C PRO A 406 -26.74 -2.29 -10.56
N TYR A 407 -27.23 -3.39 -11.14
CA TYR A 407 -28.68 -3.57 -11.37
C TYR A 407 -29.43 -3.59 -10.04
N VAL A 408 -28.94 -4.42 -9.11
CA VAL A 408 -29.30 -4.40 -7.68
C VAL A 408 -28.00 -4.67 -6.90
N GLY A 409 -27.70 -3.85 -5.90
CA GLY A 409 -26.53 -4.07 -5.03
C GLY A 409 -26.84 -5.19 -4.03
N ILE A 410 -26.29 -6.38 -4.26
CA ILE A 410 -26.59 -7.58 -3.44
C ILE A 410 -25.32 -8.30 -2.98
N SER A 411 -25.41 -8.89 -1.77
CA SER A 411 -24.44 -9.84 -1.22
C SER A 411 -24.83 -11.28 -1.56
N THR A 412 -23.98 -12.24 -1.19
CA THR A 412 -24.31 -13.67 -1.35
C THR A 412 -25.25 -14.22 -0.27
N ASP A 413 -25.76 -13.39 0.65
CA ASP A 413 -26.71 -13.82 1.66
C ASP A 413 -28.14 -13.80 1.07
N PRO A 414 -28.89 -14.90 1.14
CA PRO A 414 -30.24 -14.97 0.62
C PRO A 414 -31.29 -14.30 1.52
N ASP A 415 -30.95 -13.95 2.76
CA ASP A 415 -31.89 -13.28 3.69
C ASP A 415 -32.20 -11.87 3.19
N ASP A 416 -33.47 -11.58 2.98
CA ASP A 416 -33.94 -10.28 2.50
C ASP A 416 -33.52 -9.10 3.41
N ASN A 417 -33.21 -9.34 4.68
CA ASN A 417 -32.73 -8.33 5.60
C ASN A 417 -31.23 -8.00 5.43
N PHE A 418 -30.46 -8.91 4.83
CA PHE A 418 -29.00 -8.81 4.75
C PHE A 418 -28.44 -8.88 3.31
N LYS A 419 -29.31 -9.09 2.33
CA LYS A 419 -28.82 -9.27 0.96
C LYS A 419 -28.35 -7.99 0.28
N ARG A 420 -28.76 -6.81 0.74
CA ARG A 420 -28.38 -5.56 0.09
C ARG A 420 -27.05 -5.04 0.59
N THR A 421 -26.15 -4.73 -0.32
CA THR A 421 -24.81 -4.23 0.03
C THR A 421 -24.86 -2.93 0.84
N VAL A 422 -25.82 -2.05 0.58
CA VAL A 422 -26.00 -0.79 1.33
C VAL A 422 -26.37 -1.03 2.80
N ASP A 423 -27.23 -2.02 3.07
CA ASP A 423 -27.61 -2.39 4.42
C ASP A 423 -26.45 -3.08 5.14
N VAL A 424 -25.78 -4.00 4.46
CA VAL A 424 -24.58 -4.68 4.95
C VAL A 424 -23.49 -3.68 5.32
N ARG A 425 -23.25 -2.68 4.46
CA ARG A 425 -22.30 -1.60 4.74
C ARG A 425 -22.70 -0.77 5.95
N THR A 426 -23.98 -0.47 6.10
CA THR A 426 -24.50 0.26 7.26
C THR A 426 -24.29 -0.55 8.54
N ILE A 427 -24.59 -1.85 8.51
CA ILE A 427 -24.34 -2.78 9.63
C ILE A 427 -22.85 -2.84 9.97
N ALA A 428 -21.97 -3.00 8.97
CA ALA A 428 -20.52 -3.03 9.16
C ALA A 428 -20.01 -1.78 9.88
N ASN A 429 -20.41 -0.60 9.39
CA ASN A 429 -19.98 0.67 9.98
C ASN A 429 -20.51 0.86 11.40
N VAL A 430 -21.76 0.48 11.67
CA VAL A 430 -22.31 0.53 13.05
C VAL A 430 -21.51 -0.37 13.98
N ILE A 431 -21.15 -1.58 13.56
CA ILE A 431 -20.32 -2.48 14.36
C ILE A 431 -18.95 -1.86 14.65
N ILE A 432 -18.29 -1.29 13.62
CA ILE A 432 -16.98 -0.63 13.77
C ILE A 432 -17.07 0.57 14.72
N PHE A 433 -18.09 1.39 14.60
CA PHE A 433 -18.29 2.55 15.48
C PHE A 433 -18.56 2.13 16.93
N ILE A 434 -19.37 1.09 17.14
CA ILE A 434 -19.59 0.52 18.48
C ILE A 434 -18.27 0.00 19.06
N ASP A 435 -17.48 -0.71 18.26
CA ASP A 435 -16.17 -1.23 18.67
C ASP A 435 -15.23 -0.11 19.13
N GLN A 436 -15.17 1.00 18.38
CA GLN A 436 -14.39 2.18 18.74
C GLN A 436 -14.86 2.84 20.06
N ILE A 437 -16.16 2.83 20.32
CA ILE A 437 -16.72 3.34 21.58
C ILE A 437 -16.35 2.39 22.73
N VAL A 438 -16.59 1.09 22.56
CA VAL A 438 -16.31 0.06 23.57
C VAL A 438 -14.83 0.02 23.93
N GLY A 439 -13.95 0.19 22.94
CA GLY A 439 -12.50 0.25 23.14
C GLY A 439 -12.06 1.29 24.19
N LYS A 440 -12.81 2.38 24.34
CA LYS A 440 -12.53 3.42 25.35
C LYS A 440 -12.86 3.00 26.77
N PHE A 441 -13.70 1.97 26.93
CA PHE A 441 -14.14 1.45 28.23
C PHE A 441 -13.40 0.17 28.63
N LEU A 442 -12.57 -0.40 27.77
CA LEU A 442 -11.76 -1.55 28.10
C LEU A 442 -10.82 -1.23 29.27
N ASN A 443 -10.69 -2.17 30.21
CA ASN A 443 -9.93 -2.03 31.46
C ASN A 443 -10.49 -1.01 32.48
N GLU A 444 -11.65 -0.38 32.22
CA GLU A 444 -12.35 0.40 33.23
C GLU A 444 -13.08 -0.53 34.23
N ARG A 445 -13.39 0.02 35.42
CA ARG A 445 -14.17 -0.73 36.41
C ARG A 445 -15.60 -0.97 35.91
N ARG A 446 -16.07 -2.21 35.99
CA ARG A 446 -17.44 -2.59 35.63
C ARG A 446 -18.44 -2.10 36.69
N THR A 447 -18.71 -0.82 36.73
CA THR A 447 -19.74 -0.18 37.54
C THR A 447 -20.99 0.09 36.72
N LEU A 448 -22.16 0.17 37.38
CA LEU A 448 -23.41 0.56 36.69
C LEU A 448 -23.29 1.93 36.03
N THR A 449 -22.51 2.84 36.62
CA THR A 449 -22.23 4.17 36.02
C THR A 449 -21.46 4.07 34.73
N ASN A 450 -20.40 3.23 34.65
CA ASN A 450 -19.62 3.07 33.43
C ASN A 450 -20.40 2.32 32.35
N LEU A 451 -21.22 1.33 32.72
CA LEU A 451 -22.14 0.68 31.78
C LEU A 451 -23.19 1.65 31.22
N GLY A 452 -23.76 2.51 32.07
CA GLY A 452 -24.66 3.58 31.62
C GLY A 452 -23.98 4.54 30.64
N ARG A 453 -22.76 5.01 30.97
CA ARG A 453 -21.98 5.89 30.07
C ARG A 453 -21.65 5.23 28.73
N MET A 454 -21.33 3.95 28.72
CA MET A 454 -21.10 3.18 27.48
C MET A 454 -22.40 3.11 26.66
N GLN A 455 -23.52 2.75 27.28
CA GLN A 455 -24.83 2.69 26.64
C GLN A 455 -25.23 4.06 26.06
N ASP A 456 -25.08 5.13 26.84
CA ASP A 456 -25.40 6.50 26.40
C ASP A 456 -24.54 6.93 25.22
N SER A 457 -23.25 6.58 25.23
CA SER A 457 -22.35 6.89 24.12
C SER A 457 -22.74 6.17 22.83
N ILE A 458 -23.12 4.89 22.91
CA ILE A 458 -23.62 4.14 21.75
C ILE A 458 -24.99 4.68 21.30
N TYR A 459 -25.88 5.00 22.24
CA TYR A 459 -27.18 5.59 21.95
C TYR A 459 -27.04 6.89 21.16
N LEU A 460 -26.16 7.80 21.59
CA LEU A 460 -25.92 9.08 20.90
C LEU A 460 -25.43 8.88 19.47
N LEU A 461 -24.54 7.91 19.24
CA LEU A 461 -24.11 7.55 17.90
C LEU A 461 -25.27 7.08 17.02
N LEU A 462 -26.06 6.12 17.52
CA LEU A 462 -27.18 5.56 16.75
C LEU A 462 -28.28 6.60 16.50
N ASP A 463 -28.55 7.48 17.47
CA ASP A 463 -29.47 8.59 17.31
C ASP A 463 -28.99 9.59 16.25
N GLN A 464 -27.68 9.86 16.20
CA GLN A 464 -27.10 10.68 15.13
C GLN A 464 -27.31 10.04 13.74
N LEU A 465 -27.09 8.73 13.60
CA LEU A 465 -27.32 8.02 12.34
C LEU A 465 -28.81 8.01 11.95
N ARG A 466 -29.71 7.89 12.92
CA ARG A 466 -31.15 8.02 12.69
C ARG A 466 -31.51 9.43 12.21
N ASN A 467 -30.98 10.47 12.83
CA ASN A 467 -31.21 11.85 12.43
C ASN A 467 -30.65 12.19 11.04
N GLN A 468 -29.66 11.44 10.57
CA GLN A 468 -29.14 11.50 9.21
C GLN A 468 -29.91 10.64 8.21
N SER A 469 -31.01 10.01 8.61
CA SER A 469 -31.80 9.09 7.79
C SER A 469 -31.02 7.90 7.24
N ILE A 470 -30.04 7.42 8.00
CA ILE A 470 -29.28 6.20 7.71
C ILE A 470 -29.95 5.01 8.41
N LEU A 471 -30.44 5.21 9.64
CA LEU A 471 -31.24 4.25 10.38
C LEU A 471 -32.68 4.77 10.50
N ASP A 472 -33.61 3.84 10.42
CA ASP A 472 -35.03 4.09 10.66
C ASP A 472 -35.34 4.01 12.16
N ASP A 473 -34.85 2.94 12.80
CA ASP A 473 -35.01 2.71 14.23
C ASP A 473 -33.81 1.91 14.79
N PHE A 474 -33.65 1.94 16.11
CA PHE A 474 -32.66 1.15 16.82
C PHE A 474 -33.06 0.89 18.27
N ASN A 475 -32.50 -0.19 18.83
CA ASN A 475 -32.59 -0.49 20.25
C ASN A 475 -31.21 -0.94 20.76
N ILE A 476 -30.79 -0.40 21.92
CA ILE A 476 -29.49 -0.70 22.51
C ILE A 476 -29.67 -1.00 24.00
N LYS A 477 -29.01 -2.06 24.46
CA LYS A 477 -28.95 -2.44 25.88
C LYS A 477 -27.55 -2.92 26.21
N VAL A 478 -26.97 -2.37 27.28
CA VAL A 478 -25.69 -2.77 27.83
C VAL A 478 -25.91 -3.36 29.22
N THR A 479 -25.55 -4.61 29.40
CA THR A 479 -25.75 -5.33 30.68
C THR A 479 -24.48 -6.05 31.13
N PRO A 480 -24.29 -6.22 32.45
CA PRO A 480 -23.23 -7.09 32.94
C PRO A 480 -23.43 -8.51 32.42
N ASN A 481 -22.36 -9.14 31.93
CA ASN A 481 -22.42 -10.56 31.63
C ASN A 481 -22.61 -11.38 32.93
N THR A 482 -23.52 -12.36 32.89
CA THR A 482 -23.87 -13.17 34.06
C THR A 482 -22.90 -14.29 34.33
N SER A 483 -22.18 -14.74 33.32
CA SER A 483 -21.24 -15.88 33.39
C SER A 483 -19.79 -15.44 33.62
N ASP A 484 -19.42 -14.24 33.13
CA ASP A 484 -18.09 -13.69 33.27
C ASP A 484 -18.14 -12.31 33.95
N HIS A 485 -17.55 -12.22 35.14
CA HIS A 485 -17.50 -10.97 35.92
C HIS A 485 -16.69 -9.85 35.26
N ASN A 486 -15.84 -10.16 34.28
CA ASN A 486 -15.01 -9.20 33.56
C ASN A 486 -15.61 -8.81 32.20
N ALA A 487 -16.72 -9.40 31.81
CA ALA A 487 -17.38 -9.17 30.52
C ALA A 487 -18.67 -8.35 30.64
N VAL A 488 -19.06 -7.76 29.53
CA VAL A 488 -20.27 -6.97 29.35
C VAL A 488 -20.99 -7.46 28.09
N ASP A 489 -22.31 -7.60 28.16
CA ASP A 489 -23.14 -7.94 27.00
C ASP A 489 -23.73 -6.66 26.40
N ILE A 490 -23.53 -6.48 25.10
CA ILE A 490 -24.11 -5.41 24.31
C ILE A 490 -25.11 -6.02 23.34
N SER A 491 -26.40 -5.72 23.54
CA SER A 491 -27.46 -6.07 22.60
C SER A 491 -27.82 -4.82 21.81
N CYS A 492 -27.56 -4.84 20.50
CA CYS A 492 -27.89 -3.74 19.59
C CYS A 492 -28.74 -4.29 18.45
N MET A 493 -29.90 -3.73 18.25
CA MET A 493 -30.79 -3.98 17.09
C MET A 493 -30.87 -2.69 16.31
N ILE A 494 -30.68 -2.75 15.02
CA ILE A 494 -30.76 -1.61 14.10
C ILE A 494 -31.67 -1.94 12.92
N GLN A 495 -32.37 -0.94 12.43
CA GLN A 495 -33.16 -1.01 11.22
C GLN A 495 -32.61 0.05 10.24
N PRO A 496 -31.86 -0.34 9.19
CA PRO A 496 -31.46 0.58 8.12
C PRO A 496 -32.68 1.15 7.39
N VAL A 497 -32.54 2.34 6.85
CA VAL A 497 -33.61 2.94 6.02
C VAL A 497 -33.73 2.18 4.70
N GLY A 498 -34.94 1.71 4.40
CA GLY A 498 -35.22 0.98 3.17
C GLY A 498 -35.12 1.83 1.90
N HIS A 499 -34.69 1.21 0.81
CA HIS A 499 -34.61 1.85 -0.51
C HIS A 499 -35.78 1.48 -1.39
N ILE A 500 -36.23 2.43 -2.22
CA ILE A 500 -37.33 2.21 -3.19
C ILE A 500 -36.77 1.42 -4.37
N GLU A 501 -37.11 0.13 -4.50
CA GLU A 501 -36.70 -0.70 -5.60
C GLU A 501 -37.73 -0.85 -6.70
N ARG A 502 -39.03 -0.79 -6.33
CA ARG A 502 -40.15 -0.97 -7.26
C ARG A 502 -41.22 0.05 -7.02
N VAL A 503 -41.72 0.63 -8.09
CA VAL A 503 -42.85 1.53 -8.06
C VAL A 503 -44.00 0.89 -8.88
N PHE A 504 -45.09 0.58 -8.24
CA PHE A 504 -46.29 0.10 -8.93
C PHE A 504 -47.18 1.29 -9.23
N THR A 505 -47.37 1.61 -10.50
CA THR A 505 -48.22 2.72 -10.93
C THR A 505 -49.47 2.17 -11.58
N TRP A 506 -50.61 2.52 -11.03
CA TRP A 506 -51.92 2.20 -11.62
C TRP A 506 -52.38 3.40 -12.40
N LEU A 507 -52.40 3.30 -13.73
CA LEU A 507 -52.92 4.34 -14.60
C LEU A 507 -54.34 3.99 -15.01
N GLY A 508 -55.30 4.74 -14.49
CA GLY A 508 -56.69 4.65 -14.94
C GLY A 508 -56.91 5.61 -16.10
N VAL A 509 -57.24 5.07 -17.29
CA VAL A 509 -57.67 5.91 -18.43
C VAL A 509 -59.16 6.03 -18.38
N GLY A 510 -59.66 7.22 -18.00
CA GLY A 510 -61.08 7.56 -18.00
C GLY A 510 -61.35 8.69 -18.98
N TYR A 511 -62.44 8.58 -19.72
CA TYR A 511 -62.92 9.75 -20.48
C TYR A 511 -63.54 10.73 -19.52
N TYR A 512 -63.01 11.91 -19.40
CA TYR A 512 -63.72 13.04 -18.79
C TYR A 512 -64.87 13.37 -19.71
N SER A 513 -66.08 12.94 -19.33
CA SER A 513 -67.29 13.53 -19.93
C SER A 513 -67.53 14.83 -19.20
N ASP A 514 -67.33 15.95 -19.87
CA ASP A 514 -67.88 17.24 -19.45
C ASP A 514 -69.37 17.11 -19.36
N ARG A 515 -69.88 16.69 -18.22
CA ARG A 515 -71.28 16.97 -17.89
C ARG A 515 -71.33 18.41 -17.41
N VAL A 516 -71.53 19.31 -18.34
CA VAL A 516 -72.11 20.59 -18.03
C VAL A 516 -73.45 20.28 -17.42
N ALA A 517 -73.57 20.44 -16.12
CA ALA A 517 -74.88 20.47 -15.44
C ALA A 517 -75.56 21.72 -15.89
N ALA A 518 -76.75 21.57 -16.52
CA ALA A 518 -77.69 22.61 -16.79
C ALA A 518 -78.41 23.00 -15.51
#